data_95332d23d179edb06c66e25bbebaa3a5
#
_entry.id   95332d23d179edb06c66e25bbebaa3a5
#
_cell.length_a   1.000
_cell.length_b   1.000
_cell.length_c   1.000
_cell.angle_alpha   90.00
_cell.angle_beta   90.00
_cell.angle_gamma   90.00
#
_symmetry.space_group_name_H-M   'P 1'
#
loop_
_entity.id
_entity.type
_entity.pdbx_description
1 polymer ?
#
loop_
_entity_poly.entity_id
_entity_poly.type
_entity_poly.pdbx_seq_one_letter_code
_entity_poly.pdbx_strand_id
1 'polypeptide(L)'
;MARLAGLYPAAALMEIMSEDGTMARLPELRKMADEWGLKLISIRDLIAYRLKQESLVEKGVEVDMPTEYGHFRLIPFRQKSNGLEHIAIIKGDIKEGEPVLVRVHSSCATGDIFGSMRCDCGEQLHKALQMIEKEGKGAVVYLNQEGRGIGPVSYTHLRAHETSQDL
;
A
#
# COMPACT_ATOMS: atom_id res chain seq x y z
N MET A 1 19.72 0.34 9.17
CA MET A 1 20.50 -0.90 9.33
C MET A 1 21.13 -1.00 10.71
N ALA A 2 22.04 -0.09 11.15
CA ALA A 2 22.71 -0.18 12.45
C ALA A 2 21.70 -0.38 13.62
N ARG A 3 20.63 0.42 13.68
CA ARG A 3 19.57 0.27 14.70
C ARG A 3 18.88 -1.09 14.64
N LEU A 4 18.58 -1.63 13.44
CA LEU A 4 17.97 -2.95 13.27
C LEU A 4 18.91 -4.09 13.71
N ALA A 5 20.21 -3.86 13.66
CA ALA A 5 21.24 -4.79 14.16
C ALA A 5 21.53 -4.62 15.68
N GLY A 6 20.78 -3.77 16.39
CA GLY A 6 21.01 -3.50 17.82
C GLY A 6 22.25 -2.66 18.11
N LEU A 7 22.80 -2.00 17.08
CA LEU A 7 24.02 -1.20 17.19
C LEU A 7 23.69 0.31 17.31
N TYR A 8 24.68 1.10 17.73
CA TYR A 8 24.57 2.55 17.71
C TYR A 8 24.24 3.04 16.30
N PRO A 9 23.29 3.97 16.11
CA PRO A 9 22.76 4.34 14.79
C PRO A 9 23.68 5.27 14.00
N ALA A 10 24.94 4.86 13.83
CA ALA A 10 25.94 5.52 13.00
C ALA A 10 26.63 4.48 12.10
N ALA A 11 27.01 4.88 10.89
CA ALA A 11 27.75 4.04 9.96
C ALA A 11 28.57 4.91 9.00
N ALA A 12 29.70 4.38 8.55
CA ALA A 12 30.42 4.90 7.39
C ALA A 12 29.88 4.21 6.13
N LEU A 13 29.64 4.98 5.10
CA LEU A 13 29.25 4.48 3.78
C LEU A 13 30.39 4.72 2.81
N MET A 14 30.69 3.69 2.02
CA MET A 14 31.69 3.76 0.96
C MET A 14 31.15 3.05 -0.26
N GLU A 15 31.45 3.60 -1.43
CA GLU A 15 31.19 2.94 -2.70
C GLU A 15 32.39 2.04 -3.05
N ILE A 16 32.10 0.87 -3.60
CA ILE A 16 33.12 -0.11 -3.99
C ILE A 16 33.34 -0.01 -5.49
N MET A 17 34.55 0.31 -5.87
CA MET A 17 34.97 0.38 -7.26
C MET A 17 35.75 -0.87 -7.68
N SER A 18 35.61 -1.26 -8.92
CA SER A 18 36.41 -2.27 -9.60
C SER A 18 37.83 -1.73 -9.86
N GLU A 19 38.79 -2.59 -10.20
CA GLU A 19 40.18 -2.21 -10.50
C GLU A 19 40.29 -1.23 -11.67
N ASP A 20 39.36 -1.29 -12.61
CA ASP A 20 39.28 -0.40 -13.77
C ASP A 20 38.69 0.99 -13.46
N GLY A 21 38.32 1.26 -12.20
CA GLY A 21 37.74 2.53 -11.76
C GLY A 21 36.22 2.62 -11.98
N THR A 22 35.57 1.60 -12.51
CA THR A 22 34.09 1.56 -12.59
C THR A 22 33.48 1.08 -11.27
N MET A 23 32.17 1.26 -11.11
CA MET A 23 31.46 0.79 -9.93
C MET A 23 31.32 -0.74 -9.96
N ALA A 24 31.82 -1.41 -8.92
CA ALA A 24 31.73 -2.85 -8.77
C ALA A 24 30.26 -3.34 -8.82
N ARG A 25 30.02 -4.45 -9.52
CA ARG A 25 28.69 -5.04 -9.71
C ARG A 25 28.54 -6.34 -8.90
N LEU A 26 27.32 -6.81 -8.77
CA LEU A 26 26.99 -7.93 -7.90
C LEU A 26 27.90 -9.16 -8.01
N PRO A 27 28.31 -9.63 -9.21
CA PRO A 27 29.20 -10.80 -9.30
C PRO A 27 30.56 -10.58 -8.65
N GLU A 28 31.11 -9.39 -8.77
CA GLU A 28 32.40 -8.99 -8.20
C GLU A 28 32.26 -8.76 -6.70
N LEU A 29 31.24 -7.99 -6.28
CA LEU A 29 30.92 -7.76 -4.87
C LEU A 29 30.69 -9.06 -4.10
N ARG A 30 30.14 -10.08 -4.75
CA ARG A 30 29.93 -11.39 -4.13
C ARG A 30 31.27 -12.09 -3.83
N LYS A 31 32.20 -12.08 -4.78
CA LYS A 31 33.55 -12.62 -4.60
C LYS A 31 34.27 -11.93 -3.46
N MET A 32 34.26 -10.60 -3.43
CA MET A 32 34.88 -9.80 -2.37
C MET A 32 34.25 -10.08 -1.00
N ALA A 33 32.93 -10.19 -0.94
CA ALA A 33 32.23 -10.49 0.30
C ALA A 33 32.61 -11.89 0.84
N ASP A 34 32.67 -12.89 -0.03
CA ASP A 34 33.06 -14.24 0.34
C ASP A 34 34.52 -14.29 0.79
N GLU A 35 35.43 -13.62 0.08
CA GLU A 35 36.86 -13.57 0.40
C GLU A 35 37.15 -12.88 1.74
N TRP A 36 36.44 -11.78 2.02
CA TRP A 36 36.67 -10.99 3.23
C TRP A 36 35.72 -11.34 4.39
N GLY A 37 34.87 -12.37 4.22
CA GLY A 37 33.91 -12.79 5.24
C GLY A 37 32.86 -11.73 5.55
N LEU A 38 32.50 -10.87 4.59
CA LEU A 38 31.53 -9.81 4.75
C LEU A 38 30.11 -10.28 4.45
N LYS A 39 29.14 -9.65 5.11
CA LYS A 39 27.73 -9.92 4.83
C LYS A 39 27.26 -9.09 3.64
N LEU A 40 26.70 -9.77 2.65
CA LEU A 40 26.08 -9.14 1.48
C LEU A 40 24.56 -9.21 1.63
N ILE A 41 23.92 -8.04 1.60
CA ILE A 41 22.45 -7.93 1.67
C ILE A 41 21.94 -7.09 0.52
N SER A 42 20.70 -7.32 0.11
CA SER A 42 20.03 -6.50 -0.89
C SER A 42 19.01 -5.54 -0.26
N ILE A 43 18.76 -4.42 -0.94
CA ILE A 43 17.69 -3.50 -0.53
C ILE A 43 16.34 -4.21 -0.51
N ARG A 44 16.09 -5.12 -1.47
CA ARG A 44 14.87 -5.93 -1.53
C ARG A 44 14.69 -6.77 -0.26
N ASP A 45 15.74 -7.44 0.19
CA ASP A 45 15.68 -8.28 1.39
C ASP A 45 15.51 -7.43 2.66
N LEU A 46 16.13 -6.25 2.70
CA LEU A 46 15.93 -5.29 3.79
C LEU A 46 14.48 -4.78 3.83
N ILE A 47 13.88 -4.47 2.69
CA ILE A 47 12.46 -4.07 2.59
C ILE A 47 11.57 -5.22 3.10
N ALA A 48 11.77 -6.44 2.61
CA ALA A 48 11.01 -7.62 3.04
C ALA A 48 11.13 -7.87 4.55
N TYR A 49 12.33 -7.75 5.10
CA TYR A 49 12.57 -7.86 6.53
C TYR A 49 11.81 -6.80 7.33
N ARG A 50 11.89 -5.52 6.91
CA ARG A 50 11.21 -4.41 7.59
C ARG A 50 9.68 -4.54 7.53
N LEU A 51 9.13 -4.93 6.37
CA LEU A 51 7.69 -5.18 6.21
C LEU A 51 7.19 -6.29 7.14
N LYS A 52 8.04 -7.28 7.43
CA LYS A 52 7.70 -8.39 8.34
C LYS A 52 7.81 -8.01 9.82
N GLN A 53 8.75 -7.12 10.16
CA GLN A 53 9.04 -6.75 11.56
C GLN A 53 8.37 -5.47 12.02
N GLU A 54 8.02 -4.58 11.11
CA GLU A 54 7.50 -3.25 11.43
C GLU A 54 6.09 -3.08 10.87
N SER A 55 5.16 -2.63 11.69
CA SER A 55 3.89 -2.11 11.17
C SER A 55 4.11 -0.73 10.55
N LEU A 56 3.81 -0.59 9.26
CA LEU A 56 3.92 0.67 8.52
C LEU A 56 2.74 1.60 8.79
N VAL A 57 1.71 1.10 9.45
CA VAL A 57 0.49 1.85 9.75
C VAL A 57 0.18 1.79 11.25
N GLU A 58 -0.49 2.82 11.73
CA GLU A 58 -1.07 2.90 13.07
C GLU A 58 -2.59 2.82 12.94
N LYS A 59 -3.18 1.89 13.69
CA LYS A 59 -4.63 1.75 13.77
C LYS A 59 -5.19 2.86 14.65
N GLY A 60 -6.16 3.63 14.15
CA GLY A 60 -6.92 4.61 14.93
C GLY A 60 -8.11 4.01 15.65
N VAL A 61 -8.95 4.89 16.16
CA VAL A 61 -10.17 4.52 16.89
C VAL A 61 -11.22 4.01 15.93
N GLU A 62 -11.82 2.87 16.27
CA GLU A 62 -12.94 2.30 15.54
C GLU A 62 -14.22 3.06 15.87
N VAL A 63 -14.97 3.44 14.85
CA VAL A 63 -16.25 4.14 15.00
C VAL A 63 -17.35 3.44 14.23
N ASP A 64 -18.57 3.58 14.74
CA ASP A 64 -19.77 3.12 14.07
C ASP A 64 -20.10 4.03 12.88
N MET A 65 -20.48 3.43 11.75
CA MET A 65 -20.72 4.15 10.51
C MET A 65 -22.00 3.63 9.82
N PRO A 66 -23.17 4.14 10.19
CA PRO A 66 -24.38 3.88 9.41
C PRO A 66 -24.33 4.61 8.08
N THR A 67 -24.67 3.93 7.00
CA THR A 67 -24.70 4.45 5.63
C THR A 67 -25.99 4.05 4.93
N GLU A 68 -26.31 4.68 3.80
CA GLU A 68 -27.43 4.26 2.95
C GLU A 68 -27.27 2.85 2.34
N TYR A 69 -26.04 2.30 2.36
CA TYR A 69 -25.70 0.97 1.85
C TYR A 69 -25.70 -0.11 2.95
N GLY A 70 -25.87 0.28 4.22
CA GLY A 70 -25.86 -0.60 5.36
C GLY A 70 -25.10 -0.03 6.56
N HIS A 71 -24.94 -0.86 7.57
CA HIS A 71 -24.31 -0.51 8.83
C HIS A 71 -22.92 -1.13 8.92
N PHE A 72 -21.90 -0.31 9.00
CA PHE A 72 -20.50 -0.68 8.99
C PHE A 72 -19.76 -0.14 10.22
N ARG A 73 -18.53 -0.60 10.40
CA ARG A 73 -17.54 -0.01 11.31
C ARG A 73 -16.43 0.62 10.47
N LEU A 74 -15.99 1.80 10.85
CA LEU A 74 -14.90 2.52 10.19
C LEU A 74 -13.69 2.53 11.08
N ILE A 75 -12.54 2.16 10.53
CA ILE A 75 -11.25 2.19 11.23
C ILE A 75 -10.27 2.99 10.38
N PRO A 76 -9.79 4.14 10.85
CA PRO A 76 -8.71 4.86 10.19
C PRO A 76 -7.36 4.19 10.47
N PHE A 77 -6.47 4.21 9.48
CA PHE A 77 -5.10 3.74 9.54
C PHE A 77 -4.17 4.84 9.06
N ARG A 78 -3.31 5.31 9.95
CA ARG A 78 -2.34 6.35 9.62
C ARG A 78 -1.03 5.72 9.15
N GLN A 79 -0.59 6.06 7.95
CA GLN A 79 0.70 5.64 7.42
C GLN A 79 1.84 6.41 8.08
N LYS A 80 2.79 5.70 8.71
CA LYS A 80 3.89 6.31 9.49
C LYS A 80 4.89 7.10 8.64
N SER A 81 5.06 6.72 7.37
CA SER A 81 6.07 7.33 6.50
C SER A 81 5.72 8.73 5.99
N ASN A 82 4.44 9.01 5.76
CA ASN A 82 3.96 10.26 5.15
C ASN A 82 2.77 10.90 5.87
N GLY A 83 2.26 10.24 6.93
CA GLY A 83 1.13 10.73 7.72
C GLY A 83 -0.24 10.62 7.02
N LEU A 84 -0.34 10.02 5.85
CA LEU A 84 -1.61 9.81 5.17
C LEU A 84 -2.51 8.87 5.96
N GLU A 85 -3.79 9.18 5.97
CA GLU A 85 -4.81 8.34 6.61
C GLU A 85 -5.58 7.56 5.54
N HIS A 86 -5.63 6.25 5.71
CA HIS A 86 -6.42 5.30 4.94
C HIS A 86 -7.57 4.81 5.79
N ILE A 87 -8.63 4.31 5.19
CA ILE A 87 -9.83 3.90 5.90
C ILE A 87 -10.16 2.45 5.59
N ALA A 88 -10.42 1.65 6.61
CA ALA A 88 -11.09 0.37 6.46
C ALA A 88 -12.56 0.51 6.88
N ILE A 89 -13.48 0.11 6.00
CA ILE A 89 -14.92 0.03 6.25
C ILE A 89 -15.25 -1.45 6.36
N ILE A 90 -15.71 -1.90 7.53
CA ILE A 90 -15.78 -3.31 7.88
C ILE A 90 -17.21 -3.69 8.25
N LYS A 91 -17.66 -4.84 7.76
CA LYS A 91 -18.89 -5.51 8.15
C LYS A 91 -18.59 -6.87 8.76
N GLY A 92 -19.29 -7.20 9.85
CA GLY A 92 -19.14 -8.48 10.54
C GLY A 92 -17.79 -8.66 11.25
N ASP A 93 -17.57 -9.82 11.86
CA ASP A 93 -16.32 -10.17 12.53
C ASP A 93 -15.43 -10.97 11.59
N ILE A 94 -14.27 -10.42 11.28
CA ILE A 94 -13.26 -11.04 10.41
C ILE A 94 -12.26 -11.77 11.28
N LYS A 95 -12.16 -13.07 11.12
CA LYS A 95 -11.18 -13.91 11.83
C LYS A 95 -10.00 -14.23 10.91
N GLU A 96 -8.84 -14.44 11.52
CA GLU A 96 -7.63 -14.83 10.79
C GLU A 96 -7.85 -16.19 10.10
N GLY A 97 -7.42 -16.26 8.83
CA GLY A 97 -7.53 -17.49 8.02
C GLY A 97 -8.89 -17.72 7.35
N GLU A 98 -9.90 -16.90 7.63
CA GLU A 98 -11.18 -16.99 6.91
C GLU A 98 -11.16 -16.18 5.60
N PRO A 99 -11.63 -16.74 4.48
CA PRO A 99 -11.85 -15.98 3.26
C PRO A 99 -12.97 -14.95 3.47
N VAL A 100 -12.71 -13.70 3.12
CA VAL A 100 -13.69 -12.61 3.22
C VAL A 100 -13.71 -11.79 1.94
N LEU A 101 -14.85 -11.19 1.65
CA LEU A 101 -14.98 -10.27 0.54
C LEU A 101 -14.25 -8.97 0.84
N VAL A 102 -13.27 -8.61 0.00
CA VAL A 102 -12.49 -7.38 0.18
C VAL A 102 -12.45 -6.58 -1.12
N ARG A 103 -12.71 -5.29 -1.00
CA ARG A 103 -12.46 -4.32 -2.06
C ARG A 103 -11.35 -3.37 -1.64
N VAL A 104 -10.27 -3.30 -2.40
CA VAL A 104 -9.27 -2.22 -2.29
C VAL A 104 -9.67 -1.13 -3.28
N HIS A 105 -9.91 0.07 -2.77
CA HIS A 105 -10.36 1.23 -3.53
C HIS A 105 -9.41 2.40 -3.33
N SER A 106 -8.83 2.93 -4.40
CA SER A 106 -8.06 4.18 -4.35
C SER A 106 -9.02 5.36 -4.46
N SER A 107 -8.87 6.36 -3.62
CA SER A 107 -9.71 7.56 -3.64
C SER A 107 -9.79 8.18 -5.03
N CYS A 108 -10.96 8.61 -5.39
CA CYS A 108 -11.23 9.33 -6.62
C CYS A 108 -12.26 10.43 -6.33
N ALA A 109 -11.79 11.62 -5.95
CA ALA A 109 -12.70 12.70 -5.56
C ALA A 109 -13.75 13.01 -6.62
N THR A 110 -13.37 12.95 -7.88
CA THR A 110 -14.29 13.21 -8.99
C THR A 110 -15.40 12.17 -9.10
N GLY A 111 -15.09 10.87 -8.95
CA GLY A 111 -16.06 9.79 -9.03
C GLY A 111 -16.78 9.56 -7.72
N ASP A 112 -16.05 9.49 -6.60
CA ASP A 112 -16.60 9.09 -5.30
C ASP A 112 -17.45 10.19 -4.66
N ILE A 113 -17.10 11.49 -4.89
CA ILE A 113 -17.75 12.62 -4.24
C ILE A 113 -18.61 13.41 -5.22
N PHE A 114 -18.06 13.74 -6.40
CA PHE A 114 -18.74 14.65 -7.35
C PHE A 114 -19.58 13.92 -8.41
N GLY A 115 -19.60 12.58 -8.41
CA GLY A 115 -20.40 11.79 -9.34
C GLY A 115 -20.00 12.00 -10.81
N SER A 116 -18.71 12.10 -11.10
CA SER A 116 -18.22 12.29 -12.47
C SER A 116 -18.63 11.11 -13.36
N MET A 117 -19.22 11.41 -14.50
CA MET A 117 -19.58 10.43 -15.54
C MET A 117 -18.37 9.97 -16.37
N ARG A 118 -17.16 10.46 -16.10
CA ARG A 118 -15.93 10.07 -16.80
C ARG A 118 -15.24 8.85 -16.17
N CYS A 119 -15.71 8.39 -15.01
CA CYS A 119 -15.22 7.20 -14.36
C CYS A 119 -16.36 6.52 -13.60
N ASP A 120 -16.20 5.27 -13.29
CA ASP A 120 -17.13 4.42 -12.55
C ASP A 120 -16.71 4.18 -11.08
N CYS A 121 -15.76 5.00 -10.57
CA CYS A 121 -15.18 4.80 -9.24
C CYS A 121 -16.26 4.81 -8.14
N GLY A 122 -17.13 5.81 -8.13
CA GLY A 122 -18.21 5.90 -7.15
C GLY A 122 -19.16 4.70 -7.23
N GLU A 123 -19.57 4.29 -8.44
CA GLU A 123 -20.42 3.11 -8.63
C GLU A 123 -19.75 1.82 -8.11
N GLN A 124 -18.47 1.65 -8.39
CA GLN A 124 -17.69 0.52 -7.89
C GLN A 124 -17.60 0.51 -6.36
N LEU A 125 -17.43 1.66 -5.73
CA LEU A 125 -17.40 1.79 -4.27
C LEU A 125 -18.77 1.43 -3.67
N HIS A 126 -19.84 2.02 -4.19
CA HIS A 126 -21.21 1.76 -3.73
C HIS A 126 -21.61 0.30 -3.90
N LYS A 127 -21.30 -0.29 -5.06
CA LYS A 127 -21.56 -1.71 -5.33
C LYS A 127 -20.79 -2.62 -4.38
N ALA A 128 -19.54 -2.28 -4.06
CA ALA A 128 -18.75 -3.05 -3.10
C ALA A 128 -19.38 -3.03 -1.70
N LEU A 129 -19.84 -1.86 -1.23
CA LEU A 129 -20.54 -1.73 0.06
C LEU A 129 -21.83 -2.56 0.08
N GLN A 130 -22.64 -2.49 -0.97
CA GLN A 130 -23.87 -3.28 -1.10
C GLN A 130 -23.61 -4.79 -1.10
N MET A 131 -22.56 -5.23 -1.81
CA MET A 131 -22.17 -6.65 -1.84
C MET A 131 -21.73 -7.14 -0.45
N ILE A 132 -20.94 -6.35 0.25
CA ILE A 132 -20.45 -6.67 1.61
C ILE A 132 -21.62 -6.66 2.61
N GLU A 133 -22.57 -5.72 2.48
CA GLU A 133 -23.77 -5.70 3.31
C GLU A 133 -24.60 -6.97 3.10
N LYS A 134 -24.81 -7.38 1.85
CA LYS A 134 -25.56 -8.60 1.49
C LYS A 134 -24.87 -9.86 2.00
N GLU A 135 -23.54 -9.92 1.92
CA GLU A 135 -22.74 -11.03 2.44
C GLU A 135 -22.73 -11.08 3.97
N GLY A 136 -22.97 -9.94 4.62
CA GLY A 136 -22.91 -9.79 6.08
C GLY A 136 -21.51 -9.76 6.65
N LYS A 137 -20.47 -9.93 5.81
CA LYS A 137 -19.06 -9.98 6.23
C LYS A 137 -18.14 -9.52 5.10
N GLY A 138 -17.21 -8.63 5.41
CA GLY A 138 -16.21 -8.15 4.46
C GLY A 138 -15.64 -6.79 4.80
N ALA A 139 -14.78 -6.27 3.91
CA ALA A 139 -14.15 -4.98 4.11
C ALA A 139 -13.95 -4.20 2.80
N VAL A 140 -14.11 -2.89 2.86
CA VAL A 140 -13.56 -1.96 1.88
C VAL A 140 -12.32 -1.32 2.48
N VAL A 141 -11.18 -1.42 1.79
CA VAL A 141 -9.95 -0.69 2.12
C VAL A 141 -9.86 0.52 1.21
N TYR A 142 -10.23 1.68 1.74
CA TYR A 142 -10.22 2.94 1.02
C TYR A 142 -8.88 3.64 1.20
N LEU A 143 -8.09 3.67 0.14
CA LEU A 143 -6.74 4.23 0.14
C LEU A 143 -6.79 5.70 -0.26
N ASN A 144 -6.31 6.57 0.61
CA ASN A 144 -6.14 8.00 0.33
C ASN A 144 -4.91 8.19 -0.57
N GLN A 145 -5.06 7.82 -1.84
CA GLN A 145 -4.05 7.96 -2.90
C GLN A 145 -4.76 8.30 -4.20
N GLU A 146 -5.04 9.57 -4.41
CA GLU A 146 -5.79 10.06 -5.57
C GLU A 146 -5.12 9.66 -6.88
N GLY A 147 -5.92 9.04 -7.79
CA GLY A 147 -5.45 8.60 -9.08
C GLY A 147 -4.30 7.57 -9.00
N ARG A 148 -4.31 6.66 -8.03
CA ARG A 148 -3.21 5.71 -7.75
C ARG A 148 -1.87 6.41 -7.42
N GLY A 149 -1.94 7.63 -6.86
CA GLY A 149 -0.78 8.41 -6.47
C GLY A 149 -0.25 9.39 -7.53
N ILE A 150 -0.85 9.45 -8.72
CA ILE A 150 -0.46 10.38 -9.80
C ILE A 150 -1.36 11.62 -9.90
N GLY A 151 -2.39 11.69 -9.06
CA GLY A 151 -3.34 12.81 -8.98
C GLY A 151 -4.61 12.62 -9.80
N PRO A 152 -5.67 13.38 -9.45
CA PRO A 152 -7.03 13.15 -9.98
C PRO A 152 -7.15 13.37 -11.49
N VAL A 153 -6.53 14.43 -12.01
CA VAL A 153 -6.64 14.79 -13.42
C VAL A 153 -5.84 13.85 -14.32
N SER A 154 -4.64 13.49 -13.92
CA SER A 154 -3.77 12.61 -14.70
C SER A 154 -4.36 11.22 -14.86
N TYR A 155 -4.96 10.68 -13.79
CA TYR A 155 -5.57 9.35 -13.81
C TYR A 155 -6.85 9.30 -14.67
N THR A 156 -7.74 10.27 -14.54
CA THR A 156 -8.97 10.33 -15.36
C THR A 156 -8.67 10.52 -16.83
N HIS A 157 -7.60 11.24 -17.17
CA HIS A 157 -7.16 11.40 -18.55
C HIS A 157 -6.62 10.10 -19.15
N LEU A 158 -5.79 9.37 -18.41
CA LEU A 158 -5.27 8.06 -18.82
C LEU A 158 -6.39 7.04 -18.99
N ARG A 159 -7.33 6.97 -18.04
CA ARG A 159 -8.42 5.99 -18.07
C ARG A 159 -9.43 6.25 -19.21
N ALA A 160 -9.59 7.48 -19.64
CA ALA A 160 -10.42 7.81 -20.81
C ALA A 160 -9.91 7.17 -22.12
N HIS A 161 -8.65 6.78 -22.15
CA HIS A 161 -8.04 6.05 -23.29
C HIS A 161 -8.10 4.51 -23.13
N GLU A 162 -8.16 3.99 -21.91
CA GLU A 162 -8.20 2.54 -21.68
C GLU A 162 -9.60 1.93 -21.87
N THR A 163 -10.66 2.66 -21.57
CA THR A 163 -12.05 2.15 -21.63
C THR A 163 -12.60 1.99 -23.07
N SER A 164 -11.85 2.37 -24.08
CA SER A 164 -12.29 2.27 -25.49
C SER A 164 -11.87 0.96 -26.19
N GLN A 165 -11.13 0.06 -25.56
CA GLN A 165 -10.56 -1.10 -26.21
C GLN A 165 -10.77 -2.46 -25.52
N ASP A 166 -11.31 -2.52 -24.28
CA ASP A 166 -11.40 -3.78 -23.52
C ASP A 166 -12.82 -4.09 -22.97
N LEU A 167 -13.85 -3.89 -23.79
CA LEU A 167 -15.20 -4.43 -23.56
C LEU A 167 -15.66 -5.24 -24.75
#